data_904a0bf264475ddcfbf6f144f5a5166c
#
_entry.id   904a0bf264475ddcfbf6f144f5a5166c
#
_cell.length_a   1.000
_cell.length_b   1.000
_cell.length_c   1.000
_cell.angle_alpha   90.00
_cell.angle_beta   90.00
_cell.angle_gamma   90.00
#
_symmetry.space_group_name_H-M   'P 1'
#
loop_
_entity.id
_entity.type
_entity.pdbx_description
1 polymer ?
#
loop_
_entity_poly.entity_id
_entity_poly.type
_entity_poly.pdbx_seq_one_letter_code
_entity_poly.pdbx_strand_id
1 'polypeptide(L)'
;HGVFVSSRATPDKLDFMLQKPSVEELGKLMQTHIFLMDIGIWLLSDRAVSLLVKRSYKEGKLSYYDMYSDFGLTLGEHPRMMDDELNKLSVAILPLPGGEFYHYGTSRELISSTLAVQNLVNDQREIMHKKVKPHPAMFVQNAEVGYQLTSQNSEIWIENSCVGAGWNIHHQTIITGVPVNNWNLEVPSGVCIDVVPFGESGYVARPYGFNDTFKGALAKEETYYQGMSVGEWCAVRGISVEEIENGHDLQAARLFPVCSSVEELGAVMRWMVSEPALQQGKEIWQRCRKLSADDISAYSNLYRLAEQREAFRIKNWPALAHNYERSVFYQLNLENAAGEFARYD
;
A
#
# COMPACT_ATOMS: atom_id res chain seq x y z
N HIS A 1 12.34 -1.93 7.17
CA HIS A 1 13.20 -0.76 7.08
C HIS A 1 14.65 -1.16 7.27
N GLY A 2 15.58 -0.42 6.64
CA GLY A 2 16.98 -0.46 6.98
C GLY A 2 17.23 0.23 8.34
N VAL A 3 18.22 -0.24 9.07
CA VAL A 3 18.62 0.36 10.35
C VAL A 3 20.12 0.64 10.30
N PHE A 4 20.49 1.90 10.43
CA PHE A 4 21.87 2.31 10.60
C PHE A 4 22.29 2.14 12.06
N VAL A 5 23.36 1.42 12.28
CA VAL A 5 23.90 1.13 13.61
C VAL A 5 25.22 1.86 13.77
N SER A 6 25.32 2.67 14.83
CA SER A 6 26.53 3.40 15.18
C SER A 6 26.99 3.04 16.59
N SER A 7 28.29 2.95 16.81
CA SER A 7 28.81 2.81 18.15
C SER A 7 28.51 4.07 18.99
N ARG A 8 28.16 3.89 20.26
CA ARG A 8 27.99 5.02 21.19
C ARG A 8 29.24 5.87 21.34
N ALA A 9 30.44 5.30 21.07
CA ALA A 9 31.70 6.02 21.10
C ALA A 9 31.91 6.92 19.86
N THR A 10 31.33 6.56 18.71
CA THR A 10 31.44 7.28 17.43
C THR A 10 30.08 7.37 16.76
N PRO A 11 29.14 8.17 17.31
CA PRO A 11 27.72 8.14 16.90
C PRO A 11 27.46 8.72 15.50
N ASP A 12 28.38 9.46 14.95
CA ASP A 12 28.36 10.07 13.61
C ASP A 12 28.88 9.14 12.50
N LYS A 13 29.46 7.99 12.88
CA LYS A 13 29.96 7.01 11.93
C LYS A 13 29.07 5.79 11.86
N LEU A 14 28.86 5.30 10.64
CA LEU A 14 28.20 4.03 10.43
C LEU A 14 29.14 2.89 10.85
N ASP A 15 28.72 2.11 11.82
CA ASP A 15 29.42 0.87 12.17
C ASP A 15 29.03 -0.26 11.19
N PHE A 16 27.73 -0.48 11.04
CA PHE A 16 27.14 -1.36 10.03
C PHE A 16 25.65 -1.06 9.82
N MET A 17 25.11 -1.64 8.76
CA MET A 17 23.67 -1.57 8.48
C MET A 17 23.00 -2.92 8.74
N LEU A 18 21.74 -2.89 9.19
CA LEU A 18 20.86 -4.04 9.32
C LEU A 18 19.64 -3.89 8.42
N GLN A 19 19.18 -4.99 7.82
CA GLN A 19 17.95 -5.02 7.04
C GLN A 19 16.88 -5.83 7.77
N LYS A 20 15.81 -5.15 8.16
CA LYS A 20 14.68 -5.73 8.91
C LYS A 20 15.11 -6.57 10.12
N PRO A 21 15.94 -6.01 11.03
CA PRO A 21 16.42 -6.74 12.19
C PRO A 21 15.26 -7.15 13.10
N SER A 22 15.43 -8.24 13.82
CA SER A 22 14.51 -8.63 14.87
C SER A 22 14.65 -7.73 16.12
N VAL A 23 13.60 -7.64 16.92
CA VAL A 23 13.64 -6.92 18.20
C VAL A 23 14.71 -7.50 19.13
N GLU A 24 14.89 -8.83 19.10
CA GLU A 24 15.92 -9.52 19.88
C GLU A 24 17.35 -9.09 19.46
N GLU A 25 17.59 -9.00 18.16
CA GLU A 25 18.89 -8.55 17.62
C GLU A 25 19.20 -7.11 18.04
N LEU A 26 18.22 -6.21 17.89
CA LEU A 26 18.36 -4.83 18.36
C LEU A 26 18.57 -4.76 19.88
N GLY A 27 17.85 -5.58 20.65
CA GLY A 27 17.99 -5.65 22.10
C GLY A 27 19.41 -6.00 22.56
N LYS A 28 20.10 -6.91 21.85
CA LYS A 28 21.50 -7.27 22.14
C LYS A 28 22.48 -6.12 21.90
N LEU A 29 22.19 -5.26 20.94
CA LEU A 29 23.06 -4.15 20.54
C LEU A 29 22.80 -2.87 21.36
N MET A 30 21.65 -2.71 22.00
CA MET A 30 21.22 -1.47 22.67
C MET A 30 22.20 -0.92 23.72
N GLN A 31 23.00 -1.77 24.34
CA GLN A 31 23.95 -1.33 25.37
C GLN A 31 25.17 -0.59 24.80
N THR A 32 25.60 -0.99 23.60
CA THR A 32 26.84 -0.53 22.98
C THR A 32 26.63 0.37 21.77
N HIS A 33 25.44 0.30 21.16
CA HIS A 33 25.13 1.00 19.92
C HIS A 33 23.91 1.90 20.06
N ILE A 34 23.77 2.82 19.12
CA ILE A 34 22.58 3.61 18.84
C ILE A 34 22.04 3.22 17.46
N PHE A 35 20.75 3.42 17.26
CA PHE A 35 20.06 3.06 16.02
C PHE A 35 19.41 4.27 15.40
N LEU A 36 19.55 4.41 14.10
CA LEU A 36 18.82 5.37 13.28
C LEU A 36 18.09 4.60 12.18
N MET A 37 16.80 4.89 12.05
CA MET A 37 16.01 4.29 10.97
C MET A 37 16.33 4.98 9.66
N ASP A 38 16.55 4.19 8.62
CA ASP A 38 16.67 4.71 7.27
C ASP A 38 15.32 5.24 6.79
N ILE A 39 15.32 6.46 6.29
CA ILE A 39 14.14 7.12 5.71
C ILE A 39 14.10 7.05 4.19
N GLY A 40 14.97 6.24 3.57
CA GLY A 40 15.02 6.05 2.11
C GLY A 40 15.72 7.16 1.34
N ILE A 41 16.47 8.06 2.01
CA ILE A 41 17.23 9.11 1.35
C ILE A 41 18.73 8.79 1.42
N TRP A 42 19.33 8.58 0.24
CA TRP A 42 20.72 8.22 0.10
C TRP A 42 21.43 9.24 -0.81
N LEU A 43 22.49 9.85 -0.32
CA LEU A 43 23.37 10.70 -1.09
C LEU A 43 24.60 9.89 -1.51
N LEU A 44 24.72 9.62 -2.79
CA LEU A 44 25.73 8.74 -3.34
C LEU A 44 26.79 9.54 -4.11
N SER A 45 28.06 9.21 -3.88
CA SER A 45 29.16 9.72 -4.73
C SER A 45 29.16 9.04 -6.09
N ASP A 46 29.79 9.68 -7.10
CA ASP A 46 29.97 9.11 -8.43
C ASP A 46 30.62 7.71 -8.38
N ARG A 47 31.54 7.51 -7.45
CA ARG A 47 32.16 6.20 -7.24
C ARG A 47 31.14 5.18 -6.75
N ALA A 48 30.30 5.54 -5.78
CA ALA A 48 29.27 4.64 -5.27
C ALA A 48 28.26 4.28 -6.36
N VAL A 49 27.82 5.27 -7.15
CA VAL A 49 26.92 5.04 -8.30
C VAL A 49 27.56 4.10 -9.33
N SER A 50 28.83 4.34 -9.66
CA SER A 50 29.54 3.48 -10.63
C SER A 50 29.64 2.02 -10.14
N LEU A 51 29.88 1.82 -8.85
CA LEU A 51 29.92 0.47 -8.26
C LEU A 51 28.54 -0.18 -8.25
N LEU A 52 27.48 0.56 -7.92
CA LEU A 52 26.09 0.07 -7.99
C LEU A 52 25.73 -0.39 -9.40
N VAL A 53 26.01 0.42 -10.41
CA VAL A 53 25.79 0.07 -11.81
C VAL A 53 26.58 -1.19 -12.18
N LYS A 54 27.87 -1.26 -11.80
CA LYS A 54 28.72 -2.44 -12.04
C LYS A 54 28.12 -3.71 -11.40
N ARG A 55 27.57 -3.64 -10.20
CA ARG A 55 26.97 -4.79 -9.49
C ARG A 55 25.60 -5.17 -10.05
N SER A 56 24.85 -4.20 -10.54
CA SER A 56 23.54 -4.41 -11.18
C SER A 56 23.64 -4.94 -12.61
N TYR A 57 24.81 -4.89 -13.23
CA TYR A 57 25.00 -5.30 -14.61
C TYR A 57 25.80 -6.61 -14.66
N LYS A 58 25.14 -7.72 -14.97
CA LYS A 58 25.73 -9.05 -15.05
C LYS A 58 25.45 -9.66 -16.43
N GLU A 59 26.46 -10.25 -17.04
CA GLU A 59 26.34 -10.96 -18.31
C GLU A 59 25.68 -10.13 -19.44
N GLY A 60 25.97 -8.84 -19.49
CA GLY A 60 25.41 -7.94 -20.51
C GLY A 60 23.95 -7.52 -20.26
N LYS A 61 23.39 -7.78 -19.09
CA LYS A 61 22.00 -7.43 -18.74
C LYS A 61 21.92 -6.82 -17.34
N LEU A 62 20.92 -5.95 -17.15
CA LEU A 62 20.56 -5.50 -15.82
C LEU A 62 20.00 -6.68 -15.02
N SER A 63 20.51 -6.89 -13.82
CA SER A 63 20.06 -7.89 -12.85
C SER A 63 19.58 -7.19 -11.58
N TYR A 64 18.71 -7.87 -10.85
CA TYR A 64 18.28 -7.39 -9.55
C TYR A 64 19.49 -7.23 -8.61
N TYR A 65 19.57 -6.07 -7.96
CA TYR A 65 20.57 -5.76 -6.93
C TYR A 65 19.89 -4.87 -5.88
N ASP A 66 19.76 -5.36 -4.66
CA ASP A 66 18.99 -4.70 -3.61
C ASP A 66 19.84 -3.64 -2.89
N MET A 67 19.32 -2.40 -2.80
CA MET A 67 20.00 -1.29 -2.14
C MET A 67 20.23 -1.52 -0.65
N TYR A 68 19.42 -2.33 0.00
CA TYR A 68 19.49 -2.58 1.43
C TYR A 68 20.26 -3.85 1.75
N SER A 69 19.85 -4.98 1.20
CA SER A 69 20.41 -6.28 1.51
C SER A 69 21.70 -6.60 0.77
N ASP A 70 21.92 -6.01 -0.43
CA ASP A 70 23.17 -6.23 -1.17
C ASP A 70 24.18 -5.08 -0.98
N PHE A 71 23.73 -3.82 -1.18
CA PHE A 71 24.62 -2.67 -1.05
C PHE A 71 24.75 -2.21 0.40
N GLY A 72 23.64 -1.99 1.11
CA GLY A 72 23.66 -1.45 2.48
C GLY A 72 24.45 -2.29 3.45
N LEU A 73 24.33 -3.62 3.37
CA LEU A 73 25.08 -4.53 4.27
C LEU A 73 26.58 -4.53 4.02
N THR A 74 27.08 -3.96 2.93
CA THR A 74 28.52 -3.80 2.65
C THR A 74 29.09 -2.49 3.22
N LEU A 75 28.25 -1.63 3.81
CA LEU A 75 28.67 -0.30 4.27
C LEU A 75 29.01 -0.28 5.76
N GLY A 76 29.90 0.65 6.15
CA GLY A 76 30.28 0.90 7.53
C GLY A 76 31.69 0.43 7.88
N GLU A 77 32.07 0.64 9.15
CA GLU A 77 33.40 0.24 9.65
C GLU A 77 33.51 -1.29 9.85
N HIS A 78 32.39 -1.95 10.20
CA HIS A 78 32.29 -3.40 10.36
C HIS A 78 31.14 -3.98 9.54
N PRO A 79 31.24 -3.96 8.21
CA PRO A 79 30.15 -4.33 7.32
C PRO A 79 29.72 -5.80 7.54
N ARG A 80 28.42 -6.08 7.36
CA ARG A 80 27.83 -7.42 7.52
C ARG A 80 28.04 -8.29 6.29
N MET A 81 28.37 -7.67 5.16
CA MET A 81 28.67 -8.37 3.90
C MET A 81 30.02 -7.89 3.36
N MET A 82 30.84 -8.82 2.91
CA MET A 82 32.17 -8.50 2.37
C MET A 82 32.12 -8.26 0.86
N ASP A 83 32.67 -7.09 0.45
CA ASP A 83 32.91 -6.72 -0.94
C ASP A 83 34.16 -5.84 -1.03
N ASP A 84 35.17 -6.27 -1.79
CA ASP A 84 36.49 -5.64 -1.84
C ASP A 84 36.52 -4.17 -2.28
N GLU A 85 35.49 -3.73 -3.01
CA GLU A 85 35.37 -2.35 -3.51
C GLU A 85 34.36 -1.54 -2.69
N LEU A 86 33.21 -2.12 -2.33
CA LEU A 86 32.16 -1.42 -1.60
C LEU A 86 32.52 -1.16 -0.15
N ASN A 87 33.21 -2.11 0.53
CA ASN A 87 33.66 -1.91 1.91
C ASN A 87 34.69 -0.77 2.06
N LYS A 88 35.25 -0.25 0.93
CA LYS A 88 36.16 0.90 0.92
C LYS A 88 35.46 2.25 0.74
N LEU A 89 34.14 2.26 0.62
CA LEU A 89 33.36 3.49 0.56
C LEU A 89 33.33 4.13 1.96
N SER A 90 33.60 5.42 2.01
CA SER A 90 33.35 6.20 3.23
C SER A 90 31.87 6.48 3.38
N VAL A 91 31.34 6.31 4.58
CA VAL A 91 29.92 6.51 4.88
C VAL A 91 29.76 7.46 6.05
N ALA A 92 28.91 8.46 5.90
CA ALA A 92 28.47 9.34 6.97
C ALA A 92 26.96 9.17 7.18
N ILE A 93 26.54 9.20 8.44
CA ILE A 93 25.14 9.25 8.81
C ILE A 93 24.76 10.71 9.01
N LEU A 94 23.66 11.12 8.41
CA LEU A 94 23.09 12.45 8.57
C LEU A 94 21.79 12.34 9.38
N PRO A 95 21.84 12.51 10.70
CA PRO A 95 20.64 12.50 11.52
C PRO A 95 19.70 13.65 11.13
N LEU A 96 18.40 13.39 11.02
CA LEU A 96 17.38 14.39 10.82
C LEU A 96 16.75 14.74 12.19
N PRO A 97 17.22 15.76 12.91
CA PRO A 97 16.70 16.09 14.22
C PRO A 97 15.30 16.70 14.09
N GLY A 98 14.39 16.28 14.96
CA GLY A 98 13.01 16.77 14.98
C GLY A 98 12.15 16.34 13.79
N GLY A 99 12.64 15.40 12.97
CA GLY A 99 11.88 14.81 11.88
C GLY A 99 10.91 13.73 12.38
N GLU A 100 9.80 13.60 11.68
CA GLU A 100 8.87 12.47 11.81
C GLU A 100 8.86 11.66 10.51
N PHE A 101 8.61 10.37 10.62
CA PHE A 101 8.63 9.47 9.48
C PHE A 101 7.28 8.77 9.32
N TYR A 102 6.59 9.09 8.25
CA TYR A 102 5.32 8.49 7.89
C TYR A 102 5.51 7.54 6.70
N HIS A 103 5.39 6.25 6.97
CA HIS A 103 5.62 5.21 5.98
C HIS A 103 4.31 4.74 5.34
N TYR A 104 4.34 4.41 4.05
CA TYR A 104 3.21 3.96 3.25
C TYR A 104 3.49 2.60 2.57
N GLY A 105 4.16 1.70 3.27
CA GLY A 105 4.58 0.42 2.70
C GLY A 105 3.57 -0.72 2.82
N THR A 106 2.47 -0.51 3.57
CA THR A 106 1.42 -1.52 3.76
C THR A 106 0.03 -0.89 3.75
N SER A 107 -1.00 -1.70 3.59
CA SER A 107 -2.40 -1.26 3.64
C SER A 107 -2.75 -0.55 4.96
N ARG A 108 -2.23 -1.06 6.09
CA ARG A 108 -2.41 -0.42 7.40
C ARG A 108 -1.76 0.95 7.46
N GLU A 109 -0.55 1.05 6.95
CA GLU A 109 0.22 2.30 6.96
C GLU A 109 -0.38 3.36 6.03
N LEU A 110 -1.04 2.97 4.94
CA LEU A 110 -1.79 3.91 4.12
C LEU A 110 -2.77 4.72 4.98
N ILE A 111 -3.55 4.06 5.81
CA ILE A 111 -4.56 4.70 6.64
C ILE A 111 -3.93 5.38 7.87
N SER A 112 -3.08 4.66 8.62
CA SER A 112 -2.50 5.19 9.86
C SER A 112 -1.58 6.37 9.63
N SER A 113 -0.73 6.33 8.59
CA SER A 113 0.16 7.43 8.24
C SER A 113 -0.62 8.63 7.71
N THR A 114 -1.65 8.41 6.88
CA THR A 114 -2.52 9.50 6.42
C THR A 114 -3.25 10.14 7.58
N LEU A 115 -3.79 9.35 8.51
CA LEU A 115 -4.45 9.85 9.71
C LEU A 115 -3.50 10.68 10.57
N ALA A 116 -2.28 10.22 10.77
CA ALA A 116 -1.26 10.92 11.53
C ALA A 116 -0.90 12.27 10.88
N VAL A 117 -0.66 12.27 9.57
CA VAL A 117 -0.37 13.50 8.79
C VAL A 117 -1.54 14.48 8.84
N GLN A 118 -2.78 14.01 8.70
CA GLN A 118 -3.97 14.86 8.80
C GLN A 118 -4.10 15.52 10.18
N ASN A 119 -3.84 14.75 11.23
CA ASN A 119 -3.92 15.28 12.59
C ASN A 119 -2.75 16.21 12.93
N LEU A 120 -1.60 16.07 12.28
CA LEU A 120 -0.45 16.96 12.43
C LEU A 120 -0.68 18.32 11.76
N VAL A 121 -1.10 18.30 10.48
CA VAL A 121 -1.30 19.52 9.66
C VAL A 121 -2.51 20.32 10.12
N ASN A 122 -3.57 19.64 10.55
CA ASN A 122 -4.78 20.23 11.07
C ASN A 122 -4.89 19.95 12.57
N ASP A 123 -3.96 20.43 13.39
CA ASP A 123 -4.15 20.29 14.82
C ASP A 123 -5.37 21.12 15.28
N GLN A 124 -6.51 20.56 14.95
CA GLN A 124 -7.81 21.12 15.26
C GLN A 124 -8.00 21.25 16.78
N ARG A 125 -7.19 20.54 17.58
CA ARG A 125 -7.20 20.67 19.04
C ARG A 125 -6.73 22.04 19.48
N GLU A 126 -5.80 22.66 18.75
CA GLU A 126 -5.35 24.02 18.99
C GLU A 126 -6.32 25.04 18.40
N ILE A 127 -6.83 24.81 17.19
CA ILE A 127 -7.70 25.74 16.47
C ILE A 127 -9.06 25.91 17.17
N MET A 128 -9.62 24.85 17.74
CA MET A 128 -10.98 24.86 18.29
C MET A 128 -11.05 24.62 19.82
N HIS A 129 -10.05 25.03 20.55
CA HIS A 129 -10.07 24.96 22.02
C HIS A 129 -10.49 23.60 22.58
N LYS A 130 -9.92 22.50 22.06
CA LYS A 130 -10.17 21.12 22.52
C LYS A 130 -11.56 20.55 22.21
N LYS A 131 -12.37 21.20 21.39
CA LYS A 131 -13.71 20.71 21.02
C LYS A 131 -13.74 19.99 19.67
N VAL A 132 -12.65 19.95 18.94
CA VAL A 132 -12.61 19.32 17.63
C VAL A 132 -12.27 17.84 17.78
N LYS A 133 -13.07 17.03 17.12
CA LYS A 133 -12.79 15.61 17.01
C LYS A 133 -11.59 15.40 16.08
N PRO A 134 -10.68 14.48 16.40
CA PRO A 134 -9.63 14.08 15.46
C PRO A 134 -10.27 13.56 14.18
N HIS A 135 -9.53 13.61 13.08
CA HIS A 135 -10.00 13.06 11.81
C HIS A 135 -10.36 11.57 12.01
N PRO A 136 -11.54 11.13 11.58
CA PRO A 136 -11.88 9.71 11.67
C PRO A 136 -10.94 8.89 10.75
N ALA A 137 -10.70 7.64 11.11
CA ALA A 137 -9.94 6.70 10.29
C ALA A 137 -10.77 6.19 9.08
N MET A 138 -11.40 7.11 8.37
CA MET A 138 -12.23 6.87 7.18
C MET A 138 -11.90 7.91 6.12
N PHE A 139 -11.41 7.44 4.99
CA PHE A 139 -11.01 8.27 3.85
C PHE A 139 -11.82 7.88 2.62
N VAL A 140 -12.55 8.84 2.08
CA VAL A 140 -13.29 8.68 0.83
C VAL A 140 -12.78 9.75 -0.14
N GLN A 141 -12.15 9.33 -1.21
CA GLN A 141 -11.52 10.20 -2.18
C GLN A 141 -11.99 9.87 -3.59
N ASN A 142 -12.47 10.89 -4.30
CA ASN A 142 -12.82 10.74 -5.70
C ASN A 142 -13.70 9.49 -5.98
N ALA A 143 -14.73 9.28 -5.15
CA ALA A 143 -15.57 8.09 -5.17
C ALA A 143 -17.04 8.44 -4.99
N GLU A 144 -17.91 7.57 -5.47
CA GLU A 144 -19.36 7.61 -5.24
C GLU A 144 -19.71 6.54 -4.22
N VAL A 145 -20.20 6.96 -3.05
CA VAL A 145 -20.54 6.03 -1.97
C VAL A 145 -22.01 6.19 -1.61
N GLY A 146 -22.83 5.20 -2.00
CA GLY A 146 -24.23 5.08 -1.64
C GLY A 146 -24.47 4.36 -0.31
N TYR A 147 -23.46 3.66 0.20
CA TYR A 147 -23.49 3.01 1.51
C TYR A 147 -23.27 4.04 2.62
N GLN A 148 -24.04 3.94 3.70
CA GLN A 148 -23.91 4.86 4.82
C GLN A 148 -22.81 4.40 5.77
N LEU A 149 -21.64 5.03 5.68
CA LEU A 149 -20.56 4.85 6.67
C LEU A 149 -20.98 5.44 8.02
N THR A 150 -20.70 4.73 9.09
CA THR A 150 -21.05 5.11 10.47
C THR A 150 -19.78 5.16 11.33
N SER A 151 -19.91 5.62 12.58
CA SER A 151 -18.82 5.60 13.55
C SER A 151 -18.33 4.20 13.92
N GLN A 152 -19.06 3.15 13.56
CA GLN A 152 -18.62 1.76 13.72
C GLN A 152 -17.65 1.31 12.61
N ASN A 153 -17.66 1.98 11.46
CA ASN A 153 -16.66 1.76 10.43
C ASN A 153 -15.35 2.45 10.83
N SER A 154 -14.25 1.75 10.76
CA SER A 154 -12.92 2.29 11.05
C SER A 154 -11.87 1.68 10.13
N GLU A 155 -10.80 2.41 9.88
CA GLU A 155 -9.73 2.00 8.96
C GLU A 155 -10.28 1.71 7.55
N ILE A 156 -11.04 2.67 7.01
CA ILE A 156 -11.68 2.61 5.70
C ILE A 156 -10.95 3.55 4.73
N TRP A 157 -10.66 3.04 3.53
CA TRP A 157 -10.17 3.81 2.40
C TRP A 157 -10.97 3.46 1.15
N ILE A 158 -11.64 4.43 0.56
CA ILE A 158 -12.38 4.26 -0.69
C ILE A 158 -11.89 5.30 -1.67
N GLU A 159 -11.36 4.86 -2.81
CA GLU A 159 -10.77 5.74 -3.80
C GLU A 159 -11.12 5.31 -5.23
N ASN A 160 -11.47 6.30 -6.08
CA ASN A 160 -11.77 6.08 -7.50
C ASN A 160 -12.75 4.93 -7.74
N SER A 161 -13.80 4.86 -6.95
CA SER A 161 -14.70 3.71 -6.87
C SER A 161 -16.16 4.12 -6.79
N CYS A 162 -17.04 3.25 -7.29
CA CYS A 162 -18.48 3.32 -7.06
C CYS A 162 -18.87 2.22 -6.06
N VAL A 163 -19.30 2.61 -4.87
CA VAL A 163 -19.82 1.74 -3.82
C VAL A 163 -21.33 1.99 -3.70
N GLY A 164 -22.13 1.03 -4.14
CA GLY A 164 -23.58 1.17 -4.17
C GLY A 164 -24.25 1.05 -2.80
N ALA A 165 -25.53 1.42 -2.72
CA ALA A 165 -26.32 1.30 -1.49
C ALA A 165 -26.55 -0.17 -1.06
N GLY A 166 -26.42 -1.13 -1.98
CA GLY A 166 -26.52 -2.56 -1.69
C GLY A 166 -25.27 -3.20 -1.09
N TRP A 167 -24.22 -2.41 -0.87
CA TRP A 167 -23.01 -2.91 -0.23
C TRP A 167 -23.15 -2.89 1.30
N ASN A 168 -22.43 -3.77 1.97
CA ASN A 168 -22.21 -3.74 3.41
C ASN A 168 -20.71 -3.84 3.68
N ILE A 169 -20.11 -2.78 4.24
CA ILE A 169 -18.67 -2.67 4.43
C ILE A 169 -18.35 -2.70 5.92
N HIS A 170 -17.39 -3.52 6.28
CA HIS A 170 -16.90 -3.64 7.65
C HIS A 170 -15.57 -2.90 7.86
N HIS A 171 -14.88 -3.17 8.99
CA HIS A 171 -13.62 -2.52 9.34
C HIS A 171 -12.44 -2.96 8.46
N GLN A 172 -11.38 -2.16 8.45
CA GLN A 172 -10.10 -2.50 7.82
C GLN A 172 -10.27 -2.87 6.34
N THR A 173 -10.84 -1.94 5.58
CA THR A 173 -11.19 -2.16 4.18
C THR A 173 -10.62 -1.05 3.31
N ILE A 174 -9.96 -1.44 2.23
CA ILE A 174 -9.51 -0.56 1.15
C ILE A 174 -10.27 -0.95 -0.12
N ILE A 175 -10.92 0.00 -0.78
CA ILE A 175 -11.66 -0.23 -2.02
C ILE A 175 -11.15 0.74 -3.07
N THR A 176 -10.61 0.21 -4.18
CA THR A 176 -10.04 1.00 -5.26
C THR A 176 -10.47 0.50 -6.63
N GLY A 177 -10.66 1.43 -7.57
CA GLY A 177 -10.88 1.15 -8.97
C GLY A 177 -12.21 0.49 -9.35
N VAL A 178 -13.16 0.39 -8.43
CA VAL A 178 -14.44 -0.29 -8.67
C VAL A 178 -15.30 0.55 -9.62
N PRO A 179 -15.71 -0.01 -10.79
CA PRO A 179 -16.54 0.71 -11.76
C PRO A 179 -17.95 0.95 -11.25
N VAL A 180 -18.73 1.75 -11.97
CA VAL A 180 -20.17 1.92 -11.71
C VAL A 180 -20.84 0.57 -11.76
N ASN A 181 -21.60 0.24 -10.71
CA ASN A 181 -22.20 -1.07 -10.52
C ASN A 181 -23.50 -0.99 -9.70
N ASN A 182 -24.24 -2.09 -9.68
CA ASN A 182 -25.45 -2.30 -8.88
C ASN A 182 -25.33 -3.54 -7.97
N TRP A 183 -24.12 -3.86 -7.53
CA TRP A 183 -23.86 -5.07 -6.76
C TRP A 183 -24.45 -4.99 -5.34
N ASN A 184 -24.88 -6.16 -4.86
CA ASN A 184 -25.07 -6.40 -3.44
C ASN A 184 -23.85 -7.17 -2.97
N LEU A 185 -22.96 -6.51 -2.23
CA LEU A 185 -21.68 -7.08 -1.82
C LEU A 185 -21.44 -6.87 -0.32
N GLU A 186 -21.25 -7.96 0.38
CA GLU A 186 -20.73 -7.98 1.74
C GLU A 186 -19.20 -7.94 1.67
N VAL A 187 -18.57 -6.97 2.33
CA VAL A 187 -17.10 -6.88 2.45
C VAL A 187 -16.73 -7.11 3.91
N PRO A 188 -16.25 -8.31 4.26
CA PRO A 188 -15.89 -8.65 5.63
C PRO A 188 -14.76 -7.78 6.17
N SER A 189 -14.64 -7.69 7.50
CA SER A 189 -13.53 -7.00 8.15
C SER A 189 -12.18 -7.59 7.70
N GLY A 190 -11.23 -6.71 7.37
CA GLY A 190 -9.89 -7.11 6.95
C GLY A 190 -9.78 -7.54 5.50
N VAL A 191 -10.84 -7.38 4.68
CA VAL A 191 -10.81 -7.68 3.25
C VAL A 191 -10.80 -6.38 2.45
N CYS A 192 -9.88 -6.29 1.51
CA CYS A 192 -9.72 -5.19 0.59
C CYS A 192 -10.10 -5.60 -0.83
N ILE A 193 -10.53 -4.63 -1.64
CA ILE A 193 -10.95 -4.83 -3.03
C ILE A 193 -10.22 -3.84 -3.92
N ASP A 194 -9.52 -4.36 -4.90
CA ASP A 194 -8.93 -3.58 -5.97
C ASP A 194 -9.43 -4.11 -7.33
N VAL A 195 -9.86 -3.21 -8.19
CA VAL A 195 -10.27 -3.54 -9.55
C VAL A 195 -9.34 -2.83 -10.51
N VAL A 196 -8.63 -3.61 -11.31
CA VAL A 196 -7.62 -3.09 -12.23
C VAL A 196 -8.09 -3.26 -13.68
N PRO A 197 -8.09 -2.20 -14.50
CA PRO A 197 -8.41 -2.32 -15.93
C PRO A 197 -7.41 -3.22 -16.65
N PHE A 198 -7.94 -4.07 -17.52
CA PHE A 198 -7.15 -5.00 -18.34
C PHE A 198 -7.61 -4.94 -19.81
N GLY A 199 -6.65 -4.79 -20.72
CA GLY A 199 -6.98 -4.59 -22.14
C GLY A 199 -7.87 -3.37 -22.35
N GLU A 200 -8.72 -3.42 -23.38
CA GLU A 200 -9.62 -2.30 -23.74
C GLU A 200 -10.89 -2.23 -22.89
N SER A 201 -11.44 -3.36 -22.45
CA SER A 201 -12.74 -3.41 -21.77
C SER A 201 -12.79 -4.30 -20.52
N GLY A 202 -11.81 -5.19 -20.32
CA GLY A 202 -11.78 -6.13 -19.20
C GLY A 202 -11.38 -5.50 -17.87
N TYR A 203 -11.59 -6.28 -16.81
CA TYR A 203 -11.28 -5.93 -15.43
C TYR A 203 -10.65 -7.12 -14.72
N VAL A 204 -9.63 -6.87 -13.93
CA VAL A 204 -9.09 -7.85 -12.99
C VAL A 204 -9.76 -7.69 -11.64
N ALA A 205 -10.36 -8.75 -11.12
CA ALA A 205 -10.85 -8.79 -9.74
C ALA A 205 -9.69 -9.15 -8.82
N ARG A 206 -9.27 -8.22 -7.96
CA ARG A 206 -8.14 -8.38 -7.06
C ARG A 206 -8.54 -8.10 -5.60
N PRO A 207 -9.30 -8.97 -4.93
CA PRO A 207 -9.45 -8.88 -3.48
C PRO A 207 -8.16 -9.37 -2.79
N TYR A 208 -7.87 -8.82 -1.58
CA TYR A 208 -6.71 -9.19 -0.78
C TYR A 208 -6.97 -8.89 0.70
N GLY A 209 -6.13 -9.36 1.60
CA GLY A 209 -6.27 -9.10 3.02
C GLY A 209 -5.55 -7.83 3.46
N PHE A 210 -6.19 -7.05 4.31
CA PHE A 210 -5.66 -5.80 4.87
C PHE A 210 -4.34 -5.99 5.62
N ASN A 211 -4.21 -7.11 6.31
CA ASN A 211 -3.04 -7.47 7.11
C ASN A 211 -2.11 -8.48 6.44
N ASP A 212 -2.47 -9.01 5.27
CA ASP A 212 -1.69 -10.03 4.59
C ASP A 212 -0.39 -9.45 4.05
N THR A 213 0.70 -10.21 4.18
CA THR A 213 1.97 -9.85 3.55
C THR A 213 1.98 -10.14 2.06
N PHE A 214 1.04 -10.96 1.59
CA PHE A 214 0.85 -11.43 0.22
C PHE A 214 2.12 -12.03 -0.39
N LYS A 215 2.82 -12.82 0.38
CA LYS A 215 4.02 -13.57 -0.02
C LYS A 215 4.20 -14.79 0.86
N GLY A 216 4.96 -15.75 0.38
CA GLY A 216 5.28 -16.99 1.08
C GLY A 216 4.87 -18.21 0.26
N ALA A 217 5.39 -19.36 0.64
CA ALA A 217 5.11 -20.61 -0.06
C ALA A 217 3.66 -21.05 0.14
N LEU A 218 2.97 -21.40 -0.96
CA LEU A 218 1.55 -21.80 -0.95
C LEU A 218 1.23 -22.97 0.00
N ALA A 219 2.18 -23.87 0.19
CA ALA A 219 2.01 -25.04 1.07
C ALA A 219 2.17 -24.74 2.56
N LYS A 220 2.57 -23.52 2.94
CA LYS A 220 2.76 -23.14 4.34
C LYS A 220 1.48 -22.60 4.96
N GLU A 221 1.16 -23.05 6.16
CA GLU A 221 -0.01 -22.58 6.91
C GLU A 221 0.08 -21.08 7.26
N GLU A 222 1.29 -20.53 7.39
CA GLU A 222 1.52 -19.11 7.68
C GLU A 222 1.41 -18.21 6.45
N THR A 223 1.11 -18.76 5.27
CA THR A 223 0.85 -17.98 4.06
C THR A 223 -0.63 -17.64 4.00
N TYR A 224 -0.95 -16.36 4.24
CA TYR A 224 -2.33 -15.89 4.35
C TYR A 224 -2.81 -15.19 3.09
N TYR A 225 -4.11 -15.40 2.80
CA TYR A 225 -4.87 -14.69 1.79
C TYR A 225 -6.26 -14.35 2.34
N GLN A 226 -6.61 -13.07 2.37
CA GLN A 226 -7.83 -12.55 2.99
C GLN A 226 -8.01 -12.99 4.46
N GLY A 227 -6.90 -13.01 5.20
CA GLY A 227 -6.88 -13.31 6.64
C GLY A 227 -6.99 -14.79 7.00
N MET A 228 -7.02 -15.71 6.04
CA MET A 228 -6.99 -17.16 6.27
C MET A 228 -5.84 -17.82 5.51
N SER A 229 -5.44 -19.03 5.86
CA SER A 229 -4.41 -19.74 5.09
C SER A 229 -4.87 -19.97 3.65
N VAL A 230 -3.94 -20.00 2.70
CA VAL A 230 -4.27 -20.22 1.27
C VAL A 230 -5.04 -21.53 1.08
N GLY A 231 -4.61 -22.59 1.76
CA GLY A 231 -5.29 -23.90 1.70
C GLY A 231 -6.74 -23.84 2.20
N GLU A 232 -6.98 -23.14 3.31
CA GLU A 232 -8.33 -22.93 3.86
C GLU A 232 -9.19 -22.09 2.91
N TRP A 233 -8.63 -21.00 2.35
CA TRP A 233 -9.35 -20.15 1.39
C TRP A 233 -9.80 -20.95 0.15
N CYS A 234 -8.94 -21.80 -0.38
CA CYS A 234 -9.26 -22.70 -1.50
C CYS A 234 -10.34 -23.73 -1.10
N ALA A 235 -10.17 -24.39 0.04
CA ALA A 235 -11.09 -25.42 0.51
C ALA A 235 -12.51 -24.88 0.71
N VAL A 236 -12.66 -23.73 1.35
CA VAL A 236 -13.97 -23.06 1.57
C VAL A 236 -14.65 -22.74 0.22
N ARG A 237 -13.89 -22.45 -0.84
CA ARG A 237 -14.40 -22.15 -2.17
C ARG A 237 -14.52 -23.37 -3.08
N GLY A 238 -14.19 -24.55 -2.57
CA GLY A 238 -14.27 -25.80 -3.30
C GLY A 238 -13.36 -25.87 -4.52
N ILE A 239 -12.15 -25.26 -4.41
CA ILE A 239 -11.06 -25.37 -5.37
C ILE A 239 -9.81 -25.94 -4.67
N SER A 240 -8.86 -26.44 -5.43
CA SER A 240 -7.61 -26.91 -4.87
C SER A 240 -6.48 -25.90 -5.00
N VAL A 241 -5.43 -26.05 -4.20
CA VAL A 241 -4.24 -25.15 -4.28
C VAL A 241 -3.55 -25.30 -5.63
N GLU A 242 -3.57 -26.50 -6.22
CA GLU A 242 -2.99 -26.78 -7.53
C GLU A 242 -3.67 -25.98 -8.66
N GLU A 243 -4.95 -25.62 -8.52
CA GLU A 243 -5.68 -24.80 -9.51
C GLU A 243 -5.16 -23.36 -9.60
N ILE A 244 -4.50 -22.87 -8.55
CA ILE A 244 -3.90 -21.52 -8.50
C ILE A 244 -2.39 -21.56 -8.61
N GLU A 245 -1.75 -22.73 -8.50
CA GLU A 245 -0.31 -22.85 -8.46
C GLU A 245 0.35 -22.41 -9.77
N ASN A 246 1.30 -21.49 -9.66
CA ASN A 246 2.15 -21.03 -10.75
C ASN A 246 3.52 -20.61 -10.16
N GLY A 247 4.23 -21.59 -9.62
CA GLY A 247 5.42 -21.37 -8.81
C GLY A 247 5.14 -21.56 -7.31
N HIS A 248 6.14 -21.37 -6.48
CA HIS A 248 6.04 -21.69 -5.06
C HIS A 248 5.51 -20.54 -4.18
N ASP A 249 5.58 -19.29 -4.65
CA ASP A 249 5.20 -18.12 -3.87
C ASP A 249 3.79 -17.64 -4.22
N LEU A 250 3.07 -17.13 -3.21
CA LEU A 250 1.73 -16.58 -3.37
C LEU A 250 1.66 -15.43 -4.39
N GLN A 251 2.72 -14.65 -4.55
CA GLN A 251 2.77 -13.54 -5.52
C GLN A 251 2.70 -14.04 -6.98
N ALA A 252 3.18 -15.24 -7.23
CA ALA A 252 3.11 -15.89 -8.54
C ALA A 252 1.81 -16.69 -8.75
N ALA A 253 1.01 -16.93 -7.70
CA ALA A 253 -0.23 -17.71 -7.78
C ALA A 253 -1.27 -17.03 -8.68
N ARG A 254 -1.93 -17.81 -9.55
CA ARG A 254 -2.97 -17.34 -10.47
C ARG A 254 -4.32 -17.26 -9.80
N LEU A 255 -4.50 -16.24 -8.99
CA LEU A 255 -5.68 -15.99 -8.16
C LEU A 255 -6.72 -15.08 -8.84
N PHE A 256 -6.26 -14.09 -9.61
CA PHE A 256 -7.04 -12.92 -10.01
C PHE A 256 -7.65 -13.08 -11.40
N PRO A 257 -8.98 -13.31 -11.53
CA PRO A 257 -9.62 -13.51 -12.81
C PRO A 257 -9.77 -12.21 -13.59
N VAL A 258 -9.62 -12.31 -14.91
CA VAL A 258 -9.92 -11.26 -15.87
C VAL A 258 -11.37 -11.41 -16.31
N CYS A 259 -12.22 -10.49 -15.89
CA CYS A 259 -13.64 -10.45 -16.24
C CYS A 259 -13.88 -9.56 -17.46
N SER A 260 -14.81 -9.96 -18.33
CA SER A 260 -15.14 -9.24 -19.56
C SER A 260 -16.22 -8.18 -19.36
N SER A 261 -16.96 -8.24 -18.27
CA SER A 261 -18.03 -7.29 -17.95
C SER A 261 -18.11 -6.99 -16.45
N VAL A 262 -18.83 -5.92 -16.09
CA VAL A 262 -19.08 -5.52 -14.72
C VAL A 262 -19.95 -6.54 -13.98
N GLU A 263 -20.83 -7.24 -14.68
CA GLU A 263 -21.69 -8.29 -14.11
C GLU A 263 -20.85 -9.53 -13.73
N GLU A 264 -19.96 -9.98 -14.62
CA GLU A 264 -19.01 -11.06 -14.32
C GLU A 264 -18.11 -10.70 -13.14
N LEU A 265 -17.59 -9.47 -13.15
CA LEU A 265 -16.75 -8.93 -12.08
C LEU A 265 -17.49 -8.97 -10.72
N GLY A 266 -18.76 -8.54 -10.69
CA GLY A 266 -19.58 -8.57 -9.47
C GLY A 266 -19.84 -9.97 -8.95
N ALA A 267 -20.18 -10.91 -9.82
CA ALA A 267 -20.43 -12.30 -9.44
C ALA A 267 -19.16 -12.97 -8.88
N VAL A 268 -18.03 -12.77 -9.54
CA VAL A 268 -16.72 -13.28 -9.08
C VAL A 268 -16.29 -12.62 -7.78
N MET A 269 -16.45 -11.31 -7.65
CA MET A 269 -16.07 -10.59 -6.43
C MET A 269 -16.86 -11.10 -5.23
N ARG A 270 -18.18 -11.29 -5.36
CA ARG A 270 -19.01 -11.89 -4.31
C ARG A 270 -18.49 -13.26 -3.89
N TRP A 271 -18.19 -14.13 -4.85
CA TRP A 271 -17.67 -15.46 -4.59
C TRP A 271 -16.29 -15.42 -3.91
N MET A 272 -15.41 -14.56 -4.39
CA MET A 272 -14.04 -14.46 -3.82
C MET A 272 -14.03 -13.84 -2.42
N VAL A 273 -15.00 -13.02 -2.06
CA VAL A 273 -14.99 -12.22 -0.84
C VAL A 273 -15.90 -12.79 0.24
N SER A 274 -17.18 -12.98 -0.05
CA SER A 274 -18.19 -13.23 0.98
C SER A 274 -19.12 -14.42 0.74
N GLU A 275 -19.30 -14.84 -0.52
CA GLU A 275 -20.25 -15.90 -0.88
C GLU A 275 -19.57 -17.10 -1.53
N PRO A 276 -18.75 -17.88 -0.79
CA PRO A 276 -17.97 -18.98 -1.37
C PRO A 276 -18.82 -20.08 -2.02
N ALA A 277 -20.08 -20.18 -1.65
CA ALA A 277 -21.05 -21.13 -2.25
C ALA A 277 -21.71 -20.62 -3.54
N LEU A 278 -21.44 -19.38 -3.97
CA LEU A 278 -22.04 -18.78 -5.18
C LEU A 278 -21.52 -19.48 -6.44
N GLN A 279 -22.28 -20.43 -6.95
CA GLN A 279 -21.88 -21.27 -8.08
C GLN A 279 -21.55 -20.45 -9.35
N GLN A 280 -22.34 -19.41 -9.66
CA GLN A 280 -22.07 -18.53 -10.78
C GLN A 280 -20.69 -17.86 -10.71
N GLY A 281 -20.32 -17.37 -9.54
CA GLY A 281 -19.01 -16.73 -9.33
C GLY A 281 -17.85 -17.72 -9.50
N LYS A 282 -18.02 -18.95 -8.97
CA LYS A 282 -17.04 -20.04 -9.13
C LYS A 282 -16.85 -20.41 -10.60
N GLU A 283 -17.94 -20.63 -11.34
CA GLU A 283 -17.90 -20.99 -12.77
C GLU A 283 -17.21 -19.91 -13.62
N ILE A 284 -17.50 -18.63 -13.34
CA ILE A 284 -16.83 -17.52 -14.01
C ILE A 284 -15.34 -17.54 -13.67
N TRP A 285 -14.97 -17.66 -12.40
CA TRP A 285 -13.58 -17.73 -11.97
C TRP A 285 -12.83 -18.88 -12.65
N GLN A 286 -13.44 -20.07 -12.74
CA GLN A 286 -12.82 -21.24 -13.36
C GLN A 286 -12.56 -21.05 -14.87
N ARG A 287 -13.49 -20.44 -15.61
CA ARG A 287 -13.36 -20.24 -17.07
C ARG A 287 -12.48 -19.04 -17.44
N CYS A 288 -12.38 -18.03 -16.57
CA CYS A 288 -11.59 -16.83 -16.85
C CYS A 288 -10.10 -17.10 -16.88
N ARG A 289 -9.38 -16.34 -17.71
CA ARG A 289 -7.93 -16.20 -17.55
C ARG A 289 -7.63 -15.65 -16.15
N LYS A 290 -6.72 -16.27 -15.45
CA LYS A 290 -6.26 -15.81 -14.12
C LYS A 290 -4.86 -15.23 -14.20
N LEU A 291 -4.65 -14.14 -13.49
CA LEU A 291 -3.37 -13.45 -13.36
C LEU A 291 -2.81 -13.64 -11.96
N SER A 292 -1.51 -13.58 -11.85
CA SER A 292 -0.78 -13.40 -10.59
C SER A 292 -0.65 -11.91 -10.25
N ALA A 293 -0.13 -11.58 -9.07
CA ALA A 293 0.22 -10.21 -8.73
C ALA A 293 1.29 -9.64 -9.66
N ASP A 294 2.27 -10.47 -10.03
CA ASP A 294 3.33 -10.10 -10.96
C ASP A 294 2.78 -9.84 -12.37
N ASP A 295 1.86 -10.67 -12.85
CA ASP A 295 1.17 -10.46 -14.14
C ASP A 295 0.38 -9.15 -14.16
N ILE A 296 -0.31 -8.82 -13.08
CA ILE A 296 -1.07 -7.56 -12.97
C ILE A 296 -0.13 -6.37 -13.09
N SER A 297 0.99 -6.39 -12.38
CA SER A 297 2.00 -5.33 -12.44
C SER A 297 2.58 -5.14 -13.85
N ALA A 298 2.74 -6.24 -14.59
CA ALA A 298 3.32 -6.21 -15.94
C ALA A 298 2.32 -5.84 -17.05
N TYR A 299 1.04 -6.23 -16.90
CA TYR A 299 0.06 -6.22 -18.00
C TYR A 299 -1.19 -5.37 -17.77
N SER A 300 -1.29 -4.66 -16.64
CA SER A 300 -2.43 -3.76 -16.39
C SER A 300 -2.46 -2.59 -17.38
N ASN A 301 -3.66 -2.14 -17.75
CA ASN A 301 -3.80 -0.96 -18.61
C ASN A 301 -3.79 0.33 -17.78
N LEU A 302 -2.60 0.89 -17.57
CA LEU A 302 -2.40 2.09 -16.77
C LEU A 302 -3.02 3.34 -17.39
N TYR A 303 -3.11 3.43 -18.72
CA TYR A 303 -3.77 4.56 -19.39
C TYR A 303 -5.25 4.57 -19.08
N ARG A 304 -5.93 3.43 -19.24
CA ARG A 304 -7.34 3.29 -18.90
C ARG A 304 -7.60 3.50 -17.41
N LEU A 305 -6.68 3.08 -16.55
CA LEU A 305 -6.76 3.37 -15.11
C LEU A 305 -6.74 4.88 -14.85
N ALA A 306 -5.84 5.62 -15.51
CA ALA A 306 -5.75 7.06 -15.39
C ALA A 306 -7.01 7.76 -15.93
N GLU A 307 -7.53 7.33 -17.09
CA GLU A 307 -8.78 7.85 -17.65
C GLU A 307 -9.98 7.62 -16.72
N GLN A 308 -10.09 6.46 -16.11
CA GLN A 308 -11.15 6.16 -15.15
C GLN A 308 -11.07 7.04 -13.90
N ARG A 309 -9.88 7.25 -13.36
CA ARG A 309 -9.65 8.16 -12.23
C ARG A 309 -10.02 9.60 -12.57
N GLU A 310 -9.64 10.05 -13.75
CA GLU A 310 -10.00 11.39 -14.23
C GLU A 310 -11.51 11.52 -14.46
N ALA A 311 -12.18 10.52 -15.01
CA ALA A 311 -13.62 10.53 -15.17
C ALA A 311 -14.36 10.64 -13.82
N PHE A 312 -13.93 9.92 -12.81
CA PHE A 312 -14.45 10.07 -11.44
C PHE A 312 -14.21 11.48 -10.90
N ARG A 313 -13.02 12.04 -11.10
CA ARG A 313 -12.66 13.38 -10.66
C ARG A 313 -13.55 14.44 -11.30
N ILE A 314 -13.73 14.39 -12.61
CA ILE A 314 -14.56 15.32 -13.36
C ILE A 314 -16.02 15.23 -12.91
N LYS A 315 -16.52 14.00 -12.73
CA LYS A 315 -17.91 13.76 -12.29
C LYS A 315 -18.16 14.30 -10.88
N ASN A 316 -17.22 14.09 -9.96
CA ASN A 316 -17.38 14.48 -8.56
C ASN A 316 -17.05 15.95 -8.28
N TRP A 317 -16.32 16.61 -9.18
CA TRP A 317 -15.87 17.98 -9.00
C TRP A 317 -16.99 18.98 -8.68
N PRO A 318 -18.13 19.00 -9.39
CA PRO A 318 -19.21 19.96 -9.10
C PRO A 318 -19.77 19.81 -7.69
N ALA A 319 -19.92 18.59 -7.20
CA ALA A 319 -20.42 18.31 -5.85
C ALA A 319 -19.40 18.72 -4.79
N LEU A 320 -18.12 18.46 -5.04
CA LEU A 320 -17.02 18.83 -4.16
C LEU A 320 -16.89 20.36 -4.07
N ALA A 321 -16.91 21.06 -5.20
CA ALA A 321 -16.84 22.51 -5.27
C ALA A 321 -18.03 23.14 -4.55
N HIS A 322 -19.25 22.65 -4.79
CA HIS A 322 -20.44 23.13 -4.11
C HIS A 322 -20.40 22.94 -2.58
N ASN A 323 -19.95 21.78 -2.11
CA ASN A 323 -19.81 21.52 -0.68
C ASN A 323 -18.73 22.41 -0.05
N TYR A 324 -17.64 22.63 -0.77
CA TYR A 324 -16.55 23.50 -0.33
C TYR A 324 -17.02 24.96 -0.22
N GLU A 325 -17.70 25.48 -1.23
CA GLU A 325 -18.27 26.85 -1.25
C GLU A 325 -19.27 27.09 -0.12
N ARG A 326 -20.02 26.06 0.29
CA ARG A 326 -20.98 26.14 1.39
C ARG A 326 -20.37 25.96 2.78
N SER A 327 -19.13 25.54 2.88
CA SER A 327 -18.49 25.33 4.17
C SER A 327 -18.19 26.69 4.83
N VAL A 328 -18.51 26.80 6.10
CA VAL A 328 -18.17 27.99 6.91
C VAL A 328 -16.65 28.21 6.94
N PHE A 329 -15.89 27.13 6.87
CA PHE A 329 -14.43 27.14 6.84
C PHE A 329 -13.88 27.78 5.56
N TYR A 330 -14.49 27.51 4.40
CA TYR A 330 -14.12 28.14 3.14
C TYR A 330 -14.36 29.66 3.16
N GLN A 331 -15.53 30.09 3.61
CA GLN A 331 -15.86 31.53 3.70
C GLN A 331 -14.90 32.28 4.62
N LEU A 332 -14.55 31.70 5.76
CA LEU A 332 -13.58 32.28 6.68
C LEU A 332 -12.16 32.33 6.13
N ASN A 333 -11.74 31.30 5.37
CA ASN A 333 -10.40 31.26 4.83
C ASN A 333 -10.18 32.07 3.56
N LEU A 334 -11.20 32.31 2.73
CA LEU A 334 -11.05 33.15 1.55
C LEU A 334 -10.76 34.61 1.92
N GLU A 335 -11.44 35.15 2.92
CA GLU A 335 -11.19 36.49 3.41
C GLU A 335 -9.82 36.62 4.07
N ASN A 336 -9.41 35.63 4.85
CA ASN A 336 -8.10 35.62 5.48
C ASN A 336 -6.96 35.33 4.47
N ALA A 337 -7.13 34.43 3.52
CA ALA A 337 -6.13 34.15 2.49
C ALA A 337 -5.92 35.35 1.56
N ALA A 338 -7.00 36.04 1.14
CA ALA A 338 -6.88 37.27 0.36
C ALA A 338 -6.12 38.36 1.12
N GLY A 339 -6.32 38.46 2.44
CA GLY A 339 -5.59 39.40 3.30
C GLY A 339 -4.13 39.00 3.55
N GLU A 340 -3.80 37.73 3.55
CA GLU A 340 -2.42 37.23 3.71
C GLU A 340 -1.63 37.35 2.40
N PHE A 341 -2.19 36.94 1.27
CA PHE A 341 -1.52 37.11 -0.03
C PHE A 341 -1.22 38.57 -0.33
N ALA A 342 -2.10 39.52 0.03
CA ALA A 342 -1.85 40.93 -0.10
C ALA A 342 -0.75 41.50 0.83
N ARG A 343 -0.23 40.70 1.77
CA ARG A 343 0.90 41.08 2.64
C ARG A 343 2.25 40.61 2.12
N TYR A 344 2.27 39.70 1.15
CA TYR A 344 3.50 39.13 0.58
C TYR A 344 3.81 39.67 -0.83
N ASP A 345 2.91 40.47 -1.43
CA ASP A 345 3.16 41.30 -2.62
C ASP A 345 3.63 42.72 -2.21
#